data_6277c0916b6db1c4c76903d710c83f16
#
_entry.id   6277c0916b6db1c4c76903d710c83f16
#
_cell.length_a   1.000
_cell.length_b   1.000
_cell.length_c   1.000
_cell.angle_alpha   90.00
_cell.angle_beta   90.00
_cell.angle_gamma   90.00
#
_symmetry.space_group_name_H-M   'P 1'
#
loop_
_entity.id
_entity.type
_entity.pdbx_description
1 polymer ?
#
loop_
_entity_poly.entity_id
_entity_poly.type
_entity_poly.pdbx_seq_one_letter_code
_entity_poly.pdbx_strand_id
1 'polypeptide(L)'
;NKIKMNHIKTMLCGHFIGIDKLERLKLLQNDPLVNEFDISVKEPETVSRFLGNFNFKTTQMFRDINFKVFKKLLTKSKLTSITIDIDSSVINVEGHQEGASKGYNPKKLGNRCYNIQFAFCDELKAYVTGFVRSGNTYTANGAAEMIKEIVANIKSDDLEILFRMDSGYFDEKI
;
A
#
# COMPACT_ATOMS: atom_id res chain seq x y z
N ASN A 1 -20.91 -5.19 11.88
CA ASN A 1 -20.71 -5.71 10.54
C ASN A 1 -19.67 -6.85 10.51
N LYS A 2 -19.94 -7.90 11.29
CA LYS A 2 -19.04 -9.06 11.52
C LYS A 2 -18.64 -9.78 10.22
N ILE A 3 -19.53 -9.79 9.22
CA ILE A 3 -19.30 -10.46 7.92
C ILE A 3 -18.19 -9.77 7.11
N LYS A 4 -18.20 -8.44 7.01
CA LYS A 4 -17.16 -7.68 6.27
C LYS A 4 -15.80 -7.76 6.95
N MET A 5 -15.78 -7.85 8.27
CA MET A 5 -14.54 -7.99 9.04
C MET A 5 -13.82 -9.31 8.74
N ASN A 6 -14.56 -10.40 8.51
CA ASN A 6 -13.96 -11.69 8.19
C ASN A 6 -13.24 -11.71 6.82
N HIS A 7 -13.69 -10.92 5.82
CA HIS A 7 -12.95 -10.77 4.56
C HIS A 7 -11.58 -10.11 4.80
N ILE A 8 -11.55 -9.04 5.60
CA ILE A 8 -10.31 -8.34 5.95
C ILE A 8 -9.39 -9.27 6.75
N LYS A 9 -9.92 -9.97 7.77
CA LYS A 9 -9.15 -10.93 8.56
C LYS A 9 -8.57 -12.04 7.71
N THR A 10 -9.34 -12.62 6.78
CA THR A 10 -8.87 -13.64 5.84
C THR A 10 -7.68 -13.14 5.01
N MET A 11 -7.79 -11.94 4.44
CA MET A 11 -6.69 -11.34 3.67
C MET A 11 -5.46 -11.07 4.52
N LEU A 12 -5.63 -10.52 5.73
CA LEU A 12 -4.52 -10.26 6.65
C LEU A 12 -3.79 -11.56 7.03
N CYS A 13 -4.53 -12.61 7.40
CA CYS A 13 -3.93 -13.92 7.69
C CYS A 13 -3.18 -14.47 6.47
N GLY A 14 -3.76 -14.35 5.27
CA GLY A 14 -3.08 -14.74 4.04
C GLY A 14 -1.76 -14.02 3.85
N HIS A 15 -1.72 -12.71 4.05
CA HIS A 15 -0.49 -11.94 3.93
C HIS A 15 0.56 -12.34 4.99
N PHE A 16 0.15 -12.59 6.24
CA PHE A 16 1.07 -13.02 7.30
C PHE A 16 1.78 -14.33 6.99
N ILE A 17 1.14 -15.24 6.28
CA ILE A 17 1.75 -16.54 5.89
C ILE A 17 2.28 -16.54 4.44
N GLY A 18 2.36 -15.37 3.80
CA GLY A 18 2.96 -15.22 2.47
C GLY A 18 2.08 -15.66 1.30
N ILE A 19 0.76 -15.70 1.47
CA ILE A 19 -0.18 -15.95 0.36
C ILE A 19 -0.21 -14.74 -0.57
N ASP A 20 0.18 -14.95 -1.82
CA ASP A 20 0.29 -13.95 -2.88
C ASP A 20 -0.89 -13.95 -3.88
N LYS A 21 -1.76 -14.98 -3.82
CA LYS A 21 -2.88 -15.16 -4.74
C LYS A 21 -4.17 -15.48 -3.99
N LEU A 22 -5.28 -14.88 -4.44
CA LEU A 22 -6.59 -15.09 -3.80
C LEU A 22 -6.99 -16.58 -3.74
N GLU A 23 -6.73 -17.35 -4.82
CA GLU A 23 -7.07 -18.78 -4.85
C GLU A 23 -6.42 -19.58 -3.73
N ARG A 24 -5.23 -19.15 -3.28
CA ARG A 24 -4.49 -19.82 -2.20
C ARG A 24 -5.04 -19.52 -0.81
N LEU A 25 -5.97 -18.57 -0.67
CA LEU A 25 -6.64 -18.31 0.61
C LEU A 25 -7.39 -19.55 1.15
N LYS A 26 -7.73 -20.51 0.28
CA LYS A 26 -8.29 -21.81 0.69
C LYS A 26 -7.39 -22.56 1.67
N LEU A 27 -6.07 -22.36 1.62
CA LEU A 27 -5.12 -22.99 2.55
C LEU A 27 -5.37 -22.61 4.01
N LEU A 28 -5.95 -21.43 4.26
CA LEU A 28 -6.29 -20.96 5.60
C LEU A 28 -7.44 -21.75 6.25
N GLN A 29 -8.29 -22.41 5.47
CA GLN A 29 -9.49 -23.09 5.99
C GLN A 29 -9.17 -24.22 6.97
N ASN A 30 -8.04 -24.85 6.78
CA ASN A 30 -7.58 -25.97 7.61
C ASN A 30 -6.44 -25.58 8.59
N ASP A 31 -6.16 -24.28 8.70
CA ASP A 31 -5.10 -23.80 9.61
C ASP A 31 -5.62 -23.77 11.05
N PRO A 32 -4.97 -24.51 11.99
CA PRO A 32 -5.41 -24.57 13.38
C PRO A 32 -5.42 -23.21 14.08
N LEU A 33 -4.43 -22.35 13.79
CA LEU A 33 -4.32 -21.02 14.39
C LEU A 33 -5.47 -20.10 13.96
N VAL A 34 -5.87 -20.19 12.70
CA VAL A 34 -6.98 -19.41 12.16
C VAL A 34 -8.29 -19.76 12.87
N ASN A 35 -8.47 -21.05 13.19
CA ASN A 35 -9.64 -21.54 13.93
C ASN A 35 -9.62 -21.05 15.39
N GLU A 36 -8.45 -21.00 16.02
CA GLU A 36 -8.30 -20.53 17.40
C GLU A 36 -8.63 -19.02 17.55
N PHE A 37 -8.32 -18.21 16.52
CA PHE A 37 -8.65 -16.79 16.50
C PHE A 37 -10.12 -16.47 16.11
N ASP A 38 -11.00 -17.45 16.04
CA ASP A 38 -12.42 -17.28 15.61
C ASP A 38 -12.53 -16.52 14.27
N ILE A 39 -11.67 -16.87 13.31
CA ILE A 39 -11.67 -16.27 11.99
C ILE A 39 -12.44 -17.19 11.03
N SER A 40 -13.64 -16.76 10.66
CA SER A 40 -14.38 -17.44 9.58
C SER A 40 -13.73 -17.10 8.23
N VAL A 41 -12.83 -17.97 7.77
CA VAL A 41 -12.16 -17.83 6.47
C VAL A 41 -13.18 -17.73 5.35
N LYS A 42 -12.97 -16.77 4.45
CA LYS A 42 -13.87 -16.54 3.31
C LYS A 42 -13.29 -17.16 2.04
N GLU A 43 -14.19 -17.71 1.23
CA GLU A 43 -13.83 -18.25 -0.08
C GLU A 43 -13.20 -17.17 -0.97
N PRO A 44 -12.23 -17.53 -1.82
CA PRO A 44 -11.55 -16.60 -2.72
C PRO A 44 -12.49 -15.75 -3.56
N GLU A 45 -13.55 -16.36 -4.10
CA GLU A 45 -14.54 -15.68 -4.92
C GLU A 45 -15.34 -14.63 -4.12
N THR A 46 -15.59 -14.93 -2.84
CA THR A 46 -16.27 -14.00 -1.93
C THR A 46 -15.36 -12.83 -1.54
N VAL A 47 -14.06 -13.08 -1.36
CA VAL A 47 -13.06 -12.04 -1.14
C VAL A 47 -12.92 -11.17 -2.41
N SER A 48 -12.85 -11.77 -3.58
CA SER A 48 -12.79 -11.05 -4.87
C SER A 48 -14.00 -10.12 -5.05
N ARG A 49 -15.22 -10.62 -4.81
CA ARG A 49 -16.43 -9.78 -4.85
C ARG A 49 -16.44 -8.67 -3.81
N PHE A 50 -15.89 -8.93 -2.62
CA PHE A 50 -15.74 -7.91 -1.59
C PHE A 50 -14.79 -6.80 -2.05
N LEU A 51 -13.64 -7.14 -2.65
CA LEU A 51 -12.69 -6.19 -3.21
C LEU A 51 -13.30 -5.39 -4.38
N GLY A 52 -14.11 -6.02 -5.22
CA GLY A 52 -14.81 -5.34 -6.32
C GLY A 52 -15.80 -4.24 -5.90
N ASN A 53 -16.15 -4.14 -4.60
CA ASN A 53 -16.95 -3.04 -4.08
C ASN A 53 -16.13 -1.81 -3.67
N PHE A 54 -14.80 -1.89 -3.79
CA PHE A 54 -13.93 -0.77 -3.46
C PHE A 54 -13.94 0.25 -4.61
N ASN A 55 -13.98 1.50 -4.24
CA ASN A 55 -13.92 2.63 -5.15
C ASN A 55 -12.97 3.70 -4.58
N PHE A 56 -12.79 4.80 -5.29
CA PHE A 56 -11.90 5.88 -4.87
C PHE A 56 -12.17 6.35 -3.42
N LYS A 57 -13.44 6.52 -3.03
CA LYS A 57 -13.81 6.94 -1.67
C LYS A 57 -13.38 5.93 -0.60
N THR A 58 -13.60 4.63 -0.85
CA THR A 58 -13.17 3.57 0.09
C THR A 58 -11.66 3.48 0.17
N THR A 59 -10.95 3.69 -0.93
CA THR A 59 -9.48 3.73 -0.95
C THR A 59 -8.96 4.89 -0.11
N GLN A 60 -9.56 6.08 -0.20
CA GLN A 60 -9.21 7.21 0.67
C GLN A 60 -9.44 6.88 2.16
N MET A 61 -10.57 6.27 2.50
CA MET A 61 -10.81 5.83 3.88
C MET A 61 -9.74 4.87 4.42
N PHE A 62 -9.22 3.96 3.59
CA PHE A 62 -8.12 3.08 3.98
C PHE A 62 -6.81 3.86 4.19
N ARG A 63 -6.52 4.85 3.36
CA ARG A 63 -5.36 5.73 3.55
C ARG A 63 -5.48 6.51 4.87
N ASP A 64 -6.64 7.08 5.17
CA ASP A 64 -6.88 7.77 6.44
C ASP A 64 -6.68 6.86 7.65
N ILE A 65 -7.16 5.61 7.56
CA ILE A 65 -6.94 4.61 8.62
C ILE A 65 -5.45 4.30 8.76
N ASN A 66 -4.73 4.14 7.64
CA ASN A 66 -3.30 3.88 7.65
C ASN A 66 -2.52 5.02 8.31
N PHE A 67 -2.81 6.29 7.98
CA PHE A 67 -2.21 7.45 8.65
C PHE A 67 -2.50 7.47 10.16
N LYS A 68 -3.71 7.11 10.57
CA LYS A 68 -4.05 7.01 12.01
C LYS A 68 -3.24 5.92 12.71
N VAL A 69 -3.04 4.77 12.06
CA VAL A 69 -2.20 3.69 12.59
C VAL A 69 -0.75 4.14 12.67
N PHE A 70 -0.21 4.72 11.59
CA PHE A 70 1.15 5.23 11.55
C PHE A 70 1.40 6.29 12.64
N LYS A 71 0.48 7.25 12.80
CA LYS A 71 0.57 8.27 13.85
C LYS A 71 0.60 7.68 15.26
N LYS A 72 -0.17 6.61 15.50
CA LYS A 72 -0.10 5.88 16.79
C LYS A 72 1.25 5.21 17.01
N LEU A 73 1.84 4.62 15.98
CA LEU A 73 3.19 4.03 16.05
C LEU A 73 4.23 5.10 16.36
N LEU A 74 4.17 6.21 15.64
CA LEU A 74 5.07 7.36 15.81
C LEU A 74 4.98 7.93 17.24
N THR A 75 3.77 8.16 17.76
CA THR A 75 3.57 8.64 19.13
C THR A 75 4.14 7.68 20.18
N LYS A 76 4.01 6.37 19.97
CA LYS A 76 4.56 5.36 20.88
C LYS A 76 6.07 5.26 20.84
N SER A 77 6.68 5.54 19.69
CA SER A 77 8.14 5.45 19.51
C SER A 77 8.89 6.60 20.19
N LYS A 78 8.23 7.71 20.48
CA LYS A 78 8.82 8.95 21.03
C LYS A 78 9.96 9.52 20.17
N LEU A 79 9.98 9.22 18.86
CA LEU A 79 10.95 9.76 17.93
C LEU A 79 10.68 11.25 17.70
N THR A 80 11.74 12.03 17.66
CA THR A 80 11.73 13.46 17.32
C THR A 80 12.23 13.74 15.91
N SER A 81 12.78 12.73 15.23
CA SER A 81 13.20 12.79 13.83
C SER A 81 12.89 11.46 13.14
N ILE A 82 12.42 11.52 11.90
CA ILE A 82 12.15 10.35 11.06
C ILE A 82 12.60 10.59 9.64
N THR A 83 13.00 9.51 8.97
CA THR A 83 13.32 9.49 7.54
C THR A 83 12.20 8.78 6.78
N ILE A 84 11.66 9.47 5.79
CA ILE A 84 10.64 8.92 4.87
C ILE A 84 11.32 8.66 3.53
N ASP A 85 11.44 7.38 3.19
CA ASP A 85 11.92 6.92 1.88
C ASP A 85 10.76 6.90 0.89
N ILE A 86 10.90 7.61 -0.22
CA ILE A 86 9.95 7.56 -1.34
C ILE A 86 10.63 6.87 -2.50
N ASP A 87 10.02 5.80 -2.98
CA ASP A 87 10.50 5.01 -4.11
C ASP A 87 9.35 4.58 -5.02
N SER A 88 9.68 4.14 -6.23
CA SER A 88 8.71 3.63 -7.17
C SER A 88 9.09 2.23 -7.66
N SER A 89 8.08 1.42 -7.93
CA SER A 89 8.26 0.08 -8.48
C SER A 89 7.29 -0.18 -9.61
N VAL A 90 7.72 -0.99 -10.56
CA VAL A 90 6.91 -1.36 -11.72
C VAL A 90 6.31 -2.75 -11.51
N ILE A 91 4.98 -2.84 -11.60
CA ILE A 91 4.26 -4.11 -11.61
C ILE A 91 3.79 -4.41 -13.03
N ASN A 92 4.32 -5.49 -13.61
CA ASN A 92 3.87 -5.99 -14.89
C ASN A 92 2.45 -6.53 -14.79
N VAL A 93 1.65 -6.27 -15.82
CA VAL A 93 0.34 -6.87 -15.99
C VAL A 93 0.24 -7.54 -17.35
N GLU A 94 -0.43 -8.68 -17.37
CA GLU A 94 -0.74 -9.39 -18.59
C GLU A 94 -2.21 -9.13 -18.94
N GLY A 95 -2.45 -8.62 -20.17
CA GLY A 95 -3.80 -8.27 -20.62
C GLY A 95 -4.11 -6.78 -20.57
N HIS A 96 -5.40 -6.45 -20.46
CA HIS A 96 -5.94 -5.09 -20.62
C HIS A 96 -6.58 -4.56 -19.33
N GLN A 97 -5.89 -4.69 -18.21
CA GLN A 97 -6.38 -4.20 -16.92
C GLN A 97 -6.55 -2.68 -16.96
N GLU A 98 -7.60 -2.20 -16.32
CA GLU A 98 -7.92 -0.77 -16.22
C GLU A 98 -6.76 0.01 -15.59
N GLY A 99 -6.43 1.15 -16.18
CA GLY A 99 -5.33 2.02 -15.71
C GLY A 99 -3.92 1.53 -16.06
N ALA A 100 -3.75 0.29 -16.55
CA ALA A 100 -2.45 -0.19 -17.00
C ALA A 100 -2.10 0.38 -18.38
N SER A 101 -0.86 0.86 -18.56
CA SER A 101 -0.35 1.36 -19.82
C SER A 101 1.08 0.88 -20.10
N LYS A 102 1.50 1.02 -21.37
CA LYS A 102 2.90 0.83 -21.74
C LYS A 102 3.71 2.02 -21.23
N GLY A 103 4.80 1.76 -20.54
CA GLY A 103 5.70 2.76 -19.99
C GLY A 103 7.09 2.20 -19.77
N TYR A 104 7.91 2.92 -19.01
CA TYR A 104 9.23 2.43 -18.65
C TYR A 104 9.10 1.15 -17.81
N ASN A 105 9.57 0.06 -18.37
CA ASN A 105 9.51 -1.27 -17.77
C ASN A 105 10.81 -2.01 -18.04
N PRO A 106 11.79 -1.92 -17.14
CA PRO A 106 13.11 -2.53 -17.37
C PRO A 106 13.08 -4.06 -17.40
N LYS A 107 12.03 -4.68 -16.80
CA LYS A 107 11.92 -6.16 -16.74
C LYS A 107 11.25 -6.76 -17.96
N LYS A 108 10.29 -6.05 -18.57
CA LYS A 108 9.53 -6.52 -19.75
C LYS A 108 9.19 -5.34 -20.66
N LEU A 109 10.13 -5.00 -21.55
CA LEU A 109 9.95 -3.92 -22.51
C LEU A 109 8.68 -4.10 -23.36
N GLY A 110 7.89 -3.02 -23.47
CA GLY A 110 6.67 -3.00 -24.29
C GLY A 110 5.42 -3.58 -23.62
N ASN A 111 5.53 -4.24 -22.47
CA ASN A 111 4.37 -4.73 -21.73
C ASN A 111 3.65 -3.58 -21.00
N ARG A 112 2.34 -3.78 -20.77
CA ARG A 112 1.57 -2.92 -19.89
C ARG A 112 2.00 -3.13 -18.45
N CYS A 113 1.99 -2.06 -17.67
CA CYS A 113 2.37 -2.09 -16.27
C CYS A 113 1.63 -1.01 -15.47
N TYR A 114 1.72 -1.13 -14.16
CA TYR A 114 1.48 -0.03 -13.22
C TYR A 114 2.82 0.47 -12.70
N ASN A 115 2.89 1.75 -12.42
CA ASN A 115 3.96 2.37 -11.66
C ASN A 115 3.43 2.66 -10.26
N ILE A 116 3.94 1.97 -9.24
CA ILE A 116 3.52 2.15 -7.86
C ILE A 116 4.55 3.01 -7.15
N GLN A 117 4.09 4.04 -6.48
CA GLN A 117 4.92 4.89 -5.64
C GLN A 117 4.63 4.60 -4.17
N PHE A 118 5.67 4.43 -3.36
CA PHE A 118 5.58 4.10 -1.95
C PHE A 118 6.32 5.11 -1.10
N ALA A 119 5.83 5.30 0.13
CA ALA A 119 6.55 5.99 1.18
C ALA A 119 6.66 5.07 2.41
N PHE A 120 7.88 4.89 2.92
CA PHE A 120 8.19 4.10 4.10
C PHE A 120 8.96 4.94 5.12
N CYS A 121 8.68 4.72 6.39
CA CYS A 121 9.48 5.28 7.48
C CYS A 121 10.61 4.32 7.83
N ASP A 122 11.86 4.78 7.75
CA ASP A 122 13.03 3.95 7.97
C ASP A 122 13.14 3.52 9.44
N GLU A 123 12.98 4.42 10.39
CA GLU A 123 13.13 4.12 11.82
C GLU A 123 12.05 3.16 12.33
N LEU A 124 10.81 3.31 11.86
CA LEU A 124 9.69 2.47 12.27
C LEU A 124 9.53 1.21 11.44
N LYS A 125 10.29 1.06 10.34
CA LYS A 125 10.12 0.00 9.33
C LYS A 125 8.66 -0.16 8.90
N ALA A 126 7.98 0.97 8.74
CA ALA A 126 6.53 1.02 8.54
C ALA A 126 6.15 1.72 7.23
N TYR A 127 5.16 1.17 6.57
CA TYR A 127 4.52 1.79 5.41
C TYR A 127 3.74 3.04 5.84
N VAL A 128 3.94 4.16 5.12
CA VAL A 128 3.28 5.43 5.38
C VAL A 128 2.12 5.67 4.42
N THR A 129 2.37 5.64 3.12
CA THR A 129 1.34 5.79 2.08
C THR A 129 1.86 5.32 0.72
N GLY A 130 1.00 5.27 -0.29
CA GLY A 130 1.40 4.95 -1.65
C GLY A 130 0.26 5.13 -2.65
N PHE A 131 0.65 5.18 -3.93
CA PHE A 131 -0.26 5.34 -5.06
C PHE A 131 0.03 4.31 -6.14
N VAL A 132 -1.02 3.73 -6.69
CA VAL A 132 -0.96 2.99 -7.96
C VAL A 132 -1.20 3.98 -9.09
N ARG A 133 -0.23 4.08 -10.00
CA ARG A 133 -0.27 4.99 -11.15
C ARG A 133 -0.19 4.20 -12.45
N SER A 134 -0.62 4.81 -13.55
CA SER A 134 -0.45 4.23 -14.87
C SER A 134 1.03 4.02 -15.21
N GLY A 135 1.35 2.96 -15.95
CA GLY A 135 2.74 2.59 -16.26
C GLY A 135 3.54 3.63 -17.03
N ASN A 136 2.86 4.57 -17.72
CA ASN A 136 3.50 5.69 -18.43
C ASN A 136 3.71 6.94 -17.55
N THR A 137 3.42 6.84 -16.24
CA THR A 137 3.63 7.96 -15.32
C THR A 137 5.11 8.10 -15.01
N TYR A 138 5.62 9.32 -15.15
CA TYR A 138 7.00 9.66 -14.81
C TYR A 138 7.23 9.52 -13.28
N THR A 139 8.43 9.14 -12.86
CA THR A 139 8.73 8.81 -11.46
C THR A 139 8.42 9.96 -10.50
N ALA A 140 8.83 11.18 -10.83
CA ALA A 140 8.62 12.36 -9.99
C ALA A 140 7.15 12.83 -9.90
N ASN A 141 6.29 12.42 -10.86
CA ASN A 141 4.89 12.86 -10.86
C ASN A 141 4.16 12.38 -9.60
N GLY A 142 3.52 13.30 -8.88
CA GLY A 142 2.79 13.03 -7.65
C GLY A 142 3.65 12.95 -6.38
N ALA A 143 4.98 13.06 -6.47
CA ALA A 143 5.84 13.03 -5.29
C ALA A 143 5.63 14.25 -4.39
N ALA A 144 5.52 15.44 -4.97
CA ALA A 144 5.26 16.67 -4.21
C ALA A 144 3.91 16.61 -3.47
N GLU A 145 2.87 16.07 -4.11
CA GLU A 145 1.55 15.85 -3.52
C GLU A 145 1.62 14.82 -2.39
N MET A 146 2.38 13.74 -2.58
CA MET A 146 2.61 12.73 -1.54
C MET A 146 3.32 13.32 -0.33
N ILE A 147 4.36 14.12 -0.52
CA ILE A 147 5.08 14.81 0.55
C ILE A 147 4.12 15.74 1.32
N LYS A 148 3.36 16.57 0.61
CA LYS A 148 2.37 17.46 1.23
C LYS A 148 1.34 16.68 2.06
N GLU A 149 0.84 15.57 1.52
CA GLU A 149 -0.12 14.72 2.24
C GLU A 149 0.50 14.09 3.48
N ILE A 150 1.72 13.57 3.40
CA ILE A 150 2.43 13.00 4.55
C ILE A 150 2.61 14.08 5.63
N VAL A 151 3.16 15.23 5.27
CA VAL A 151 3.36 16.33 6.21
C VAL A 151 2.05 16.75 6.86
N ALA A 152 0.99 16.94 6.08
CA ALA A 152 -0.33 17.35 6.60
C ALA A 152 -0.90 16.35 7.62
N ASN A 153 -0.59 15.06 7.48
CA ASN A 153 -1.14 14.02 8.35
C ASN A 153 -0.29 13.72 9.58
N ILE A 154 1.05 13.88 9.52
CA ILE A 154 1.92 13.40 10.60
C ILE A 154 2.76 14.48 11.28
N LYS A 155 2.91 15.68 10.69
CA LYS A 155 3.72 16.77 11.27
C LYS A 155 3.21 17.14 12.66
N SER A 156 4.17 17.37 13.57
CA SER A 156 4.00 18.03 14.86
C SER A 156 5.17 18.98 15.08
N ASP A 157 5.03 19.90 16.03
CA ASP A 157 6.07 20.94 16.28
C ASP A 157 7.42 20.35 16.69
N ASP A 158 7.42 19.18 17.35
CA ASP A 158 8.61 18.50 17.85
C ASP A 158 9.12 17.39 16.91
N LEU A 159 8.59 17.28 15.68
CA LEU A 159 8.97 16.23 14.74
C LEU A 159 9.67 16.80 13.52
N GLU A 160 10.94 16.44 13.34
CA GLU A 160 11.68 16.63 12.11
C GLU A 160 11.39 15.49 11.13
N ILE A 161 11.10 15.82 9.86
CA ILE A 161 10.83 14.84 8.81
C ILE A 161 11.83 15.05 7.67
N LEU A 162 12.70 14.07 7.46
CA LEU A 162 13.60 14.01 6.32
C LEU A 162 12.98 13.15 5.22
N PHE A 163 12.93 13.66 3.98
CA PHE A 163 12.54 12.86 2.81
C PHE A 163 13.77 12.43 2.04
N ARG A 164 13.87 11.13 1.73
CA ARG A 164 14.95 10.53 0.96
C ARG A 164 14.38 9.88 -0.30
N MET A 165 14.94 10.24 -1.45
CA MET A 165 14.48 9.80 -2.77
C MET A 165 15.69 9.57 -3.67
N ASP A 166 15.53 8.73 -4.71
CA ASP A 166 16.56 8.53 -5.71
C ASP A 166 16.64 9.68 -6.74
N SER A 167 17.61 9.64 -7.64
CA SER A 167 17.80 10.66 -8.68
C SER A 167 16.65 10.76 -9.69
N GLY A 168 15.81 9.73 -9.79
CA GLY A 168 14.63 9.74 -10.63
C GLY A 168 13.53 10.71 -10.18
N TYR A 169 13.66 11.24 -8.95
CA TYR A 169 12.77 12.24 -8.38
C TYR A 169 13.32 13.67 -8.49
N PHE A 170 14.46 13.86 -9.12
CA PHE A 170 15.03 15.20 -9.30
C PHE A 170 14.14 16.03 -10.24
N ASP A 171 13.31 16.89 -9.66
CA ASP A 171 12.36 17.76 -10.33
C ASP A 171 12.22 19.07 -9.55
N GLU A 172 12.11 20.21 -10.25
CA GLU A 172 12.02 21.54 -9.62
C GLU A 172 10.77 21.73 -8.74
N LYS A 173 9.78 20.83 -8.84
CA LYS A 173 8.52 20.89 -8.08
C LYS A 173 8.59 20.17 -6.72
N ILE A 174 9.63 19.41 -6.47
CA ILE A 174 9.88 18.66 -5.24
C ILE A 174 10.89 19.41 -4.38
#